data_d618283656f63555eb900af66ee5bae7
#
_entry.id   d618283656f63555eb900af66ee5bae7
#
_cell.length_a   1.000
_cell.length_b   1.000
_cell.length_c   1.000
_cell.angle_alpha   90.00
_cell.angle_beta   90.00
_cell.angle_gamma   90.00
#
_symmetry.space_group_name_H-M   'P 1'
#
loop_
_entity.id
_entity.type
_entity.pdbx_description
1 polymer ?
#
loop_
_entity_poly.entity_id
_entity_poly.type
_entity_poly.pdbx_seq_one_letter_code
_entity_poly.pdbx_strand_id
1 'polypeptide(L)'
;MNGKTEETGPFFMHTRTAWGGRTARFLSACALALFLLIMAGLACSALGMTAKASIAMNYLNLSLDLVRDHVVPNLLLTAALLLVLAWLVCLTARFRWLWIALCAAWTVAAIGFVLGGGFTQRGDSCMIIWAAECFASGDYLPMQSEYFQGYSYQLGICFFLELIKRLFPSANLMLLMQCLNALLSAGIIAALTGVAVMLHRREGTEAASMLLFLAFVPFFLYTTYVYGTTPMLLLCACAMLCFTGYTHTRQKRLGLAYAVFLGLAMVLKPNALVPAIALFICAILYMLETGDRRLAAFALLSCVLCAALPAAVNRMYELRSGVPLGNDIALLPRLTMGLQDGETAAGWYNAYTEQFIGSQVTVEAEKAQAMRDLMTRLEEMRCDPGMTLAFFREKCLSQWIEPGYEIVWHGSICSKEGRFNGLANLVFREGETIRMLLDAYLNIFQQALYILILLGGVDTMRRREFRAEHAMIPVILIGGFLYHMLFEAKAQYSYPYVVMMLPLAARGLTMIGAGIRRIRKK
;
A
#
# COMPACT_ATOMS: atom_id res chain seq x y z
N MET A 1 -24.59 11.60 -64.67
CA MET A 1 -24.42 10.16 -64.57
C MET A 1 -23.64 9.85 -63.28
N ASN A 2 -24.29 9.22 -62.37
CA ASN A 2 -23.81 8.97 -61.00
C ASN A 2 -22.75 7.88 -60.91
N GLY A 3 -21.60 8.19 -60.39
CA GLY A 3 -20.58 7.21 -59.97
C GLY A 3 -20.68 7.05 -58.43
N LYS A 4 -21.27 5.94 -58.00
CA LYS A 4 -21.24 5.47 -56.62
C LYS A 4 -19.82 5.00 -56.30
N THR A 5 -19.13 5.68 -55.39
CA THR A 5 -17.96 5.14 -54.67
C THR A 5 -18.48 4.27 -53.53
N GLU A 6 -18.19 2.96 -53.60
CA GLU A 6 -18.43 2.00 -52.54
C GLU A 6 -17.57 2.36 -51.32
N GLU A 7 -18.22 2.70 -50.22
CA GLU A 7 -17.64 2.76 -48.87
C GLU A 7 -17.36 1.35 -48.36
N THR A 8 -16.15 0.84 -48.57
CA THR A 8 -15.64 -0.36 -47.89
C THR A 8 -14.93 0.06 -46.59
N GLY A 9 -15.64 0.02 -45.48
CA GLY A 9 -14.97 0.07 -44.18
C GLY A 9 -15.78 0.70 -43.06
N PRO A 10 -16.42 -0.03 -42.22
CA PRO A 10 -16.06 -0.17 -40.81
C PRO A 10 -16.42 -1.51 -40.16
N PHE A 11 -16.88 -2.48 -40.94
CA PHE A 11 -17.40 -3.74 -40.39
C PHE A 11 -16.35 -4.59 -39.65
N PHE A 12 -15.10 -4.59 -40.10
CA PHE A 12 -14.01 -5.31 -39.44
C PHE A 12 -13.50 -4.63 -38.15
N MET A 13 -13.62 -3.34 -38.04
CA MET A 13 -13.24 -2.59 -36.83
C MET A 13 -14.28 -2.78 -35.70
N HIS A 14 -15.56 -2.81 -36.04
CA HIS A 14 -16.63 -3.05 -35.08
C HIS A 14 -16.66 -4.47 -34.50
N THR A 15 -16.31 -5.48 -35.27
CA THR A 15 -16.28 -6.87 -34.79
C THR A 15 -15.08 -7.14 -33.86
N ARG A 16 -13.90 -6.58 -34.15
CA ARG A 16 -12.72 -6.70 -33.26
C ARG A 16 -12.93 -6.00 -31.92
N THR A 17 -13.48 -4.80 -31.89
CA THR A 17 -13.80 -4.06 -30.65
C THR A 17 -14.90 -4.74 -29.86
N ALA A 18 -15.89 -5.39 -30.49
CA ALA A 18 -16.94 -6.11 -29.79
C ALA A 18 -16.42 -7.36 -29.05
N TRP A 19 -15.49 -8.11 -29.66
CA TRP A 19 -14.88 -9.30 -29.03
C TRP A 19 -13.89 -8.87 -27.93
N GLY A 20 -13.00 -7.95 -28.21
CA GLY A 20 -12.06 -7.41 -27.23
C GLY A 20 -12.76 -6.80 -25.99
N GLY A 21 -13.85 -6.06 -26.19
CA GLY A 21 -14.64 -5.52 -25.10
C GLY A 21 -15.37 -6.57 -24.26
N ARG A 22 -15.80 -7.70 -24.85
CA ARG A 22 -16.36 -8.83 -24.07
C ARG A 22 -15.29 -9.50 -23.23
N THR A 23 -14.12 -9.76 -23.82
CA THR A 23 -12.97 -10.35 -23.11
C THR A 23 -12.52 -9.47 -21.94
N ALA A 24 -12.35 -8.17 -22.15
CA ALA A 24 -11.96 -7.23 -21.11
C ALA A 24 -12.96 -7.23 -19.94
N ARG A 25 -14.27 -7.17 -20.23
CA ARG A 25 -15.32 -7.21 -19.19
C ARG A 25 -15.34 -8.55 -18.46
N PHE A 26 -15.14 -9.66 -19.15
CA PHE A 26 -15.05 -10.99 -18.54
C PHE A 26 -13.85 -11.05 -17.58
N LEU A 27 -12.66 -10.64 -18.02
CA LEU A 27 -11.46 -10.62 -17.16
C LEU A 27 -11.62 -9.69 -15.96
N SER A 28 -12.23 -8.52 -16.16
CA SER A 28 -12.53 -7.58 -15.05
C SER A 28 -13.53 -8.19 -14.05
N ALA A 29 -14.54 -8.94 -14.52
CA ALA A 29 -15.48 -9.66 -13.67
C ALA A 29 -14.79 -10.79 -12.88
N CYS A 30 -13.89 -11.56 -13.52
CA CYS A 30 -13.10 -12.59 -12.85
C CYS A 30 -12.17 -11.99 -11.78
N ALA A 31 -11.48 -10.88 -12.08
CA ALA A 31 -10.65 -10.18 -11.11
C ALA A 31 -11.48 -9.69 -9.92
N LEU A 32 -12.65 -9.10 -10.16
CA LEU A 32 -13.55 -8.66 -9.09
C LEU A 32 -14.08 -9.85 -8.27
N ALA A 33 -14.39 -10.99 -8.88
CA ALA A 33 -14.83 -12.19 -8.17
C ALA A 33 -13.72 -12.74 -7.25
N LEU A 34 -12.48 -12.84 -7.74
CA LEU A 34 -11.34 -13.28 -6.94
C LEU A 34 -11.05 -12.29 -5.80
N PHE A 35 -11.10 -10.99 -6.09
CA PHE A 35 -11.01 -9.94 -5.08
C PHE A 35 -12.06 -10.11 -3.97
N LEU A 36 -13.32 -10.34 -4.31
CA LEU A 36 -14.40 -10.55 -3.35
C LEU A 36 -14.18 -11.80 -2.50
N LEU A 37 -13.63 -12.87 -3.08
CA LEU A 37 -13.28 -14.08 -2.35
C LEU A 37 -12.18 -13.80 -1.31
N ILE A 38 -11.10 -13.13 -1.71
CA ILE A 38 -10.02 -12.74 -0.80
C ILE A 38 -10.56 -11.83 0.31
N MET A 39 -11.32 -10.79 -0.04
CA MET A 39 -11.86 -9.85 0.94
C MET A 39 -12.87 -10.49 1.90
N ALA A 40 -13.68 -11.43 1.43
CA ALA A 40 -14.58 -12.19 2.30
C ALA A 40 -13.79 -13.04 3.31
N GLY A 41 -12.74 -13.72 2.86
CA GLY A 41 -11.83 -14.47 3.73
C GLY A 41 -11.17 -13.58 4.80
N LEU A 42 -10.63 -12.42 4.38
CA LEU A 42 -10.00 -11.46 5.29
C LEU A 42 -11.00 -10.86 6.29
N ALA A 43 -12.20 -10.48 5.83
CA ALA A 43 -13.25 -9.93 6.70
C ALA A 43 -13.73 -10.96 7.74
N CYS A 44 -13.96 -12.21 7.32
CA CYS A 44 -14.32 -13.29 8.23
C CYS A 44 -13.21 -13.58 9.25
N SER A 45 -11.94 -13.59 8.79
CA SER A 45 -10.80 -13.83 9.67
C SER A 45 -10.65 -12.71 10.70
N ALA A 46 -10.75 -11.44 10.28
CA ALA A 46 -10.64 -10.28 11.16
C ALA A 46 -11.79 -10.18 12.20
N LEU A 47 -12.98 -10.74 11.90
CA LEU A 47 -14.07 -10.82 12.89
C LEU A 47 -13.81 -11.86 13.99
N GLY A 48 -13.06 -12.90 13.69
CA GLY A 48 -12.82 -14.02 14.60
C GLY A 48 -11.45 -14.03 15.28
N MET A 49 -10.50 -13.28 14.75
CA MET A 49 -9.10 -13.28 15.19
C MET A 49 -8.45 -11.92 14.96
N THR A 50 -7.51 -11.59 15.84
CA THR A 50 -6.62 -10.42 15.68
C THR A 50 -5.17 -10.88 15.76
N ALA A 51 -4.33 -10.42 14.85
CA ALA A 51 -2.88 -10.53 14.99
C ALA A 51 -2.41 -9.38 15.89
N LYS A 52 -2.03 -9.70 17.12
CA LYS A 52 -1.62 -8.72 18.12
C LYS A 52 -0.11 -8.57 18.09
N ALA A 53 0.36 -7.40 17.69
CA ALA A 53 1.76 -7.03 17.74
C ALA A 53 2.14 -6.53 19.13
N SER A 54 3.21 -7.08 19.70
CA SER A 54 3.77 -6.66 21.00
C SER A 54 5.30 -6.64 20.94
N ILE A 55 5.94 -6.06 21.95
CA ILE A 55 7.39 -6.04 22.04
C ILE A 55 7.85 -7.33 22.69
N ALA A 56 8.71 -8.09 22.00
CA ALA A 56 9.32 -9.29 22.56
C ALA A 56 10.19 -8.98 23.80
N MET A 57 10.45 -10.00 24.63
CA MET A 57 11.22 -9.86 25.88
C MET A 57 12.61 -9.25 25.70
N ASN A 58 13.25 -9.43 24.53
CA ASN A 58 14.55 -8.86 24.22
C ASN A 58 14.53 -7.38 23.78
N TYR A 59 13.36 -6.72 23.83
CA TYR A 59 13.13 -5.31 23.48
C TYR A 59 13.45 -4.89 22.03
N LEU A 60 13.92 -5.78 21.19
CA LEU A 60 14.35 -5.45 19.84
C LEU A 60 13.45 -6.05 18.77
N ASN A 61 12.79 -7.18 19.07
CA ASN A 61 12.01 -7.92 18.11
C ASN A 61 10.50 -7.75 18.34
N LEU A 62 9.78 -7.79 17.24
CA LEU A 62 8.32 -7.89 17.21
C LEU A 62 7.92 -9.32 17.63
N SER A 63 7.04 -9.45 18.60
CA SER A 63 6.26 -10.65 18.85
C SER A 63 4.87 -10.48 18.27
N LEU A 64 4.34 -11.50 17.63
CA LEU A 64 3.03 -11.46 17.02
C LEU A 64 2.22 -12.68 17.43
N ASP A 65 1.13 -12.44 18.15
CA ASP A 65 0.22 -13.47 18.65
C ASP A 65 -1.10 -13.45 17.89
N LEU A 66 -1.53 -14.60 17.36
CA LEU A 66 -2.86 -14.76 16.79
C LEU A 66 -3.88 -15.05 17.90
N VAL A 67 -4.60 -14.02 18.31
CA VAL A 67 -5.57 -14.07 19.40
C VAL A 67 -6.97 -14.29 18.84
N ARG A 68 -7.74 -15.19 19.46
CA ARG A 68 -9.16 -15.36 19.13
C ARG A 68 -9.98 -14.24 19.74
N ASP A 69 -10.83 -13.66 18.92
CA ASP A 69 -11.74 -12.60 19.32
C ASP A 69 -13.11 -13.11 19.74
N HIS A 70 -13.81 -12.32 20.53
CA HIS A 70 -15.22 -12.54 20.83
C HIS A 70 -16.09 -12.04 19.67
N VAL A 71 -16.45 -12.95 18.76
CA VAL A 71 -17.14 -12.63 17.50
C VAL A 71 -18.40 -11.78 17.68
N VAL A 72 -19.26 -12.12 18.69
CA VAL A 72 -20.54 -11.43 18.88
C VAL A 72 -20.33 -9.96 19.32
N PRO A 73 -19.56 -9.65 20.38
CA PRO A 73 -19.24 -8.27 20.72
C PRO A 73 -18.59 -7.50 19.57
N ASN A 74 -17.61 -8.09 18.87
CA ASN A 74 -16.95 -7.46 17.73
C ASN A 74 -17.95 -7.13 16.62
N LEU A 75 -18.84 -8.04 16.27
CA LEU A 75 -19.85 -7.81 15.24
C LEU A 75 -20.80 -6.66 15.62
N LEU A 76 -21.24 -6.61 16.90
CA LEU A 76 -22.11 -5.54 17.39
C LEU A 76 -21.40 -4.17 17.36
N LEU A 77 -20.16 -4.10 17.85
CA LEU A 77 -19.37 -2.87 17.84
C LEU A 77 -19.05 -2.42 16.41
N THR A 78 -18.67 -3.34 15.54
CA THR A 78 -18.43 -3.06 14.12
C THR A 78 -19.70 -2.54 13.43
N ALA A 79 -20.85 -3.18 13.66
CA ALA A 79 -22.13 -2.71 13.13
C ALA A 79 -22.50 -1.32 13.66
N ALA A 80 -22.31 -1.07 14.95
CA ALA A 80 -22.52 0.25 15.55
C ALA A 80 -21.62 1.32 14.91
N LEU A 81 -20.33 1.03 14.75
CA LEU A 81 -19.37 1.93 14.08
C LEU A 81 -19.81 2.23 12.64
N LEU A 82 -20.18 1.20 11.87
CA LEU A 82 -20.65 1.36 10.49
C LEU A 82 -21.90 2.25 10.41
N LEU A 83 -22.84 2.08 11.32
CA LEU A 83 -24.06 2.90 11.39
C LEU A 83 -23.74 4.36 11.74
N VAL A 84 -22.83 4.59 12.70
CA VAL A 84 -22.37 5.94 13.09
C VAL A 84 -21.67 6.63 11.90
N LEU A 85 -20.73 5.97 11.26
CA LEU A 85 -20.03 6.52 10.09
C LEU A 85 -21.00 6.85 8.95
N ALA A 86 -21.93 5.93 8.65
CA ALA A 86 -22.93 6.15 7.60
C ALA A 86 -23.89 7.28 7.96
N TRP A 87 -24.30 7.40 9.21
CA TRP A 87 -25.14 8.49 9.71
C TRP A 87 -24.43 9.84 9.60
N LEU A 88 -23.16 9.94 9.99
CA LEU A 88 -22.34 11.14 9.83
C LEU A 88 -22.27 11.57 8.36
N VAL A 89 -22.01 10.62 7.43
CA VAL A 89 -22.03 10.93 5.99
C VAL A 89 -23.40 11.44 5.56
N CYS A 90 -24.51 10.84 6.01
CA CYS A 90 -25.85 11.30 5.66
C CYS A 90 -26.15 12.72 6.12
N LEU A 91 -25.65 13.12 7.29
CA LEU A 91 -25.83 14.46 7.85
C LEU A 91 -24.98 15.51 7.16
N THR A 92 -23.75 15.15 6.79
CA THR A 92 -22.70 16.12 6.46
C THR A 92 -22.30 16.12 4.98
N ALA A 93 -22.83 15.19 4.16
CA ALA A 93 -22.45 15.03 2.74
C ALA A 93 -22.55 16.34 1.92
N ARG A 94 -23.51 17.21 2.24
CA ARG A 94 -23.73 18.51 1.58
C ARG A 94 -22.71 19.59 1.95
N PHE A 95 -21.99 19.41 3.05
CA PHE A 95 -21.06 20.41 3.59
C PHE A 95 -19.62 20.12 3.16
N ARG A 96 -19.33 20.29 1.88
CA ARG A 96 -17.99 20.04 1.33
C ARG A 96 -16.88 20.79 2.06
N TRP A 97 -17.10 22.05 2.37
CA TRP A 97 -16.11 22.88 3.08
C TRP A 97 -15.80 22.38 4.50
N LEU A 98 -16.77 21.78 5.18
CA LEU A 98 -16.54 21.13 6.47
C LEU A 98 -15.47 20.02 6.35
N TRP A 99 -15.59 19.16 5.33
CA TRP A 99 -14.66 18.07 5.12
C TRP A 99 -13.27 18.55 4.73
N ILE A 100 -13.16 19.59 3.90
CA ILE A 100 -11.87 20.21 3.58
C ILE A 100 -11.25 20.83 4.85
N ALA A 101 -12.02 21.53 5.67
CA ALA A 101 -11.54 22.10 6.93
C ALA A 101 -11.11 21.02 7.92
N LEU A 102 -11.84 19.90 8.03
CA LEU A 102 -11.48 18.76 8.88
C LEU A 102 -10.19 18.08 8.40
N CYS A 103 -9.99 17.91 7.10
CA CYS A 103 -8.72 17.39 6.57
C CYS A 103 -7.55 18.34 6.83
N ALA A 104 -7.76 19.65 6.70
CA ALA A 104 -6.75 20.64 7.06
C ALA A 104 -6.43 20.61 8.56
N ALA A 105 -7.44 20.56 9.43
CA ALA A 105 -7.27 20.44 10.88
C ALA A 105 -6.55 19.13 11.26
N TRP A 106 -6.88 18.03 10.60
CA TRP A 106 -6.18 16.75 10.76
C TRP A 106 -4.69 16.87 10.40
N THR A 107 -4.36 17.53 9.29
CA THR A 107 -2.97 17.75 8.87
C THR A 107 -2.21 18.60 9.90
N VAL A 108 -2.84 19.67 10.40
CA VAL A 108 -2.26 20.51 11.47
C VAL A 108 -2.06 19.71 12.76
N ALA A 109 -3.04 18.88 13.13
CA ALA A 109 -2.94 17.99 14.29
C ALA A 109 -1.81 16.96 14.14
N ALA A 110 -1.63 16.39 12.94
CA ALA A 110 -0.55 15.46 12.64
C ALA A 110 0.83 16.13 12.76
N ILE A 111 0.98 17.34 12.23
CA ILE A 111 2.21 18.14 12.41
C ILE A 111 2.42 18.45 13.89
N GLY A 112 1.40 18.90 14.62
CA GLY A 112 1.48 19.16 16.06
C GLY A 112 1.87 17.91 16.86
N PHE A 113 1.32 16.75 16.52
CA PHE A 113 1.66 15.47 17.12
C PHE A 113 3.13 15.09 16.90
N VAL A 114 3.62 15.26 15.68
CA VAL A 114 5.02 15.04 15.30
C VAL A 114 5.95 15.98 16.09
N LEU A 115 5.65 17.27 16.11
CA LEU A 115 6.47 18.28 16.80
C LEU A 115 6.51 18.07 18.32
N GLY A 116 5.41 17.63 18.91
CA GLY A 116 5.28 17.41 20.35
C GLY A 116 5.70 16.03 20.84
N GLY A 117 5.87 15.04 19.93
CA GLY A 117 6.02 13.64 20.31
C GLY A 117 7.46 13.19 20.57
N GLY A 118 8.45 13.84 19.96
CA GLY A 118 9.86 13.44 20.07
C GLY A 118 10.16 12.07 19.41
N PHE A 119 9.48 11.76 18.32
CA PHE A 119 9.60 10.46 17.64
C PHE A 119 10.99 10.23 17.04
N THR A 120 11.56 9.07 17.29
CA THR A 120 12.83 8.60 16.74
C THR A 120 12.59 7.49 15.72
N GLN A 121 13.62 7.10 14.99
CA GLN A 121 13.57 6.04 13.99
C GLN A 121 14.49 4.89 14.41
N ARG A 122 14.30 3.70 13.80
CA ARG A 122 15.12 2.51 14.02
C ARG A 122 15.32 1.71 12.74
N GLY A 123 16.29 0.81 12.76
CA GLY A 123 16.58 -0.11 11.66
C GLY A 123 16.81 0.64 10.35
N ASP A 124 16.18 0.20 9.29
CA ASP A 124 16.30 0.77 7.94
C ASP A 124 16.09 2.29 7.92
N SER A 125 15.11 2.79 8.69
CA SER A 125 14.83 4.23 8.75
C SER A 125 16.02 5.04 9.25
N CYS A 126 16.76 4.53 10.25
CA CYS A 126 18.00 5.17 10.71
C CYS A 126 19.08 5.15 9.63
N MET A 127 19.25 4.01 8.97
CA MET A 127 20.28 3.85 7.93
C MET A 127 20.06 4.79 6.76
N ILE A 128 18.81 4.95 6.29
CA ILE A 128 18.51 5.85 5.17
C ILE A 128 18.63 7.33 5.55
N ILE A 129 18.28 7.73 6.78
CA ILE A 129 18.45 9.11 7.26
C ILE A 129 19.94 9.44 7.39
N TRP A 130 20.70 8.57 8.05
CA TRP A 130 22.15 8.74 8.18
C TRP A 130 22.84 8.85 6.81
N ALA A 131 22.53 7.95 5.89
CA ALA A 131 23.09 7.99 4.55
C ALA A 131 22.74 9.29 3.80
N ALA A 132 21.49 9.74 3.89
CA ALA A 132 21.07 10.98 3.25
C ALA A 132 21.80 12.22 3.82
N GLU A 133 22.04 12.26 5.12
CA GLU A 133 22.82 13.34 5.77
C GLU A 133 24.29 13.31 5.34
N CYS A 134 24.93 12.12 5.30
CA CYS A 134 26.26 11.94 4.77
C CYS A 134 26.37 12.38 3.30
N PHE A 135 25.47 11.91 2.44
CA PHE A 135 25.47 12.26 1.02
C PHE A 135 25.26 13.76 0.80
N ALA A 136 24.44 14.42 1.61
CA ALA A 136 24.22 15.85 1.55
C ALA A 136 25.49 16.65 1.89
N SER A 137 26.32 16.14 2.80
CA SER A 137 27.63 16.74 3.17
C SER A 137 28.77 16.37 2.22
N GLY A 138 28.54 15.45 1.25
CA GLY A 138 29.57 14.94 0.33
C GLY A 138 30.35 13.76 0.89
N ASP A 139 29.93 13.16 2.00
CA ASP A 139 30.48 11.94 2.54
C ASP A 139 29.75 10.74 1.95
N TYR A 140 30.49 9.84 1.29
CA TYR A 140 29.96 8.64 0.66
C TYR A 140 30.32 7.35 1.41
N LEU A 141 30.71 7.45 2.69
CA LEU A 141 30.98 6.26 3.53
C LEU A 141 29.82 5.26 3.54
N PRO A 142 28.54 5.67 3.56
CA PRO A 142 27.42 4.73 3.52
C PRO A 142 27.44 3.76 2.33
N MET A 143 28.00 4.18 1.17
CA MET A 143 28.10 3.32 -0.02
C MET A 143 28.97 2.07 0.19
N GLN A 144 29.87 2.09 1.19
CA GLN A 144 30.74 0.96 1.53
C GLN A 144 30.10 -0.01 2.54
N SER A 145 28.93 0.36 3.10
CA SER A 145 28.26 -0.48 4.09
C SER A 145 27.63 -1.71 3.45
N GLU A 146 27.66 -2.83 4.16
CA GLU A 146 26.97 -4.07 3.75
C GLU A 146 25.49 -3.82 3.46
N TYR A 147 24.85 -2.91 4.21
CA TYR A 147 23.45 -2.56 4.03
C TYR A 147 23.14 -2.06 2.60
N PHE A 148 23.87 -1.06 2.10
CA PHE A 148 23.64 -0.54 0.74
C PHE A 148 24.22 -1.43 -0.36
N GLN A 149 25.18 -2.29 -0.04
CA GLN A 149 25.67 -3.31 -0.97
C GLN A 149 24.65 -4.43 -1.20
N GLY A 150 23.83 -4.79 -0.19
CA GLY A 150 22.79 -5.80 -0.30
C GLY A 150 21.38 -5.25 -0.64
N TYR A 151 21.16 -3.95 -0.38
CA TYR A 151 19.85 -3.30 -0.53
C TYR A 151 19.96 -1.97 -1.29
N SER A 152 20.59 -1.98 -2.48
CA SER A 152 20.86 -0.78 -3.28
C SER A 152 19.59 -0.02 -3.66
N TYR A 153 18.44 -0.67 -3.70
CA TYR A 153 17.15 -0.02 -3.96
C TYR A 153 16.76 1.01 -2.89
N GLN A 154 17.38 0.99 -1.70
CA GLN A 154 17.18 2.02 -0.66
C GLN A 154 17.85 3.36 -1.02
N LEU A 155 18.78 3.39 -1.96
CA LEU A 155 19.41 4.63 -2.43
C LEU A 155 18.39 5.60 -3.03
N GLY A 156 17.27 5.11 -3.56
CA GLY A 156 16.22 5.94 -4.10
C GLY A 156 15.56 6.84 -3.05
N ILE A 157 15.21 6.31 -1.89
CA ILE A 157 14.69 7.12 -0.77
C ILE A 157 15.78 7.99 -0.16
N CYS A 158 17.03 7.52 -0.08
CA CYS A 158 18.16 8.33 0.34
C CYS A 158 18.35 9.55 -0.56
N PHE A 159 18.23 9.40 -1.88
CA PHE A 159 18.29 10.52 -2.83
C PHE A 159 17.21 11.56 -2.57
N PHE A 160 15.97 11.13 -2.33
CA PHE A 160 14.89 12.04 -1.99
C PHE A 160 15.17 12.82 -0.70
N LEU A 161 15.65 12.13 0.35
CA LEU A 161 16.00 12.75 1.62
C LEU A 161 17.24 13.64 1.50
N GLU A 162 18.24 13.26 0.71
CA GLU A 162 19.40 14.10 0.38
C GLU A 162 18.97 15.43 -0.25
N LEU A 163 18.05 15.40 -1.21
CA LEU A 163 17.52 16.63 -1.83
C LEU A 163 16.86 17.53 -0.78
N ILE A 164 16.07 16.97 0.13
CA ILE A 164 15.44 17.72 1.22
C ILE A 164 16.51 18.33 2.14
N LYS A 165 17.53 17.55 2.52
CA LYS A 165 18.62 18.05 3.38
C LYS A 165 19.43 19.15 2.73
N ARG A 166 19.68 19.07 1.42
CA ARG A 166 20.36 20.13 0.65
C ARG A 166 19.53 21.41 0.53
N LEU A 167 18.20 21.29 0.44
CA LEU A 167 17.30 22.45 0.41
C LEU A 167 17.18 23.11 1.78
N PHE A 168 17.29 22.32 2.87
CA PHE A 168 17.16 22.78 4.26
C PHE A 168 18.34 22.30 5.12
N PRO A 169 19.57 22.83 4.88
CA PRO A 169 20.79 22.30 5.51
C PRO A 169 20.79 22.33 7.04
N SER A 170 20.18 23.35 7.65
CA SER A 170 20.13 23.54 9.12
C SER A 170 18.98 22.76 9.79
N ALA A 171 18.05 22.19 9.02
CA ALA A 171 16.90 21.50 9.59
C ALA A 171 17.27 20.08 10.06
N ASN A 172 16.59 19.62 11.12
CA ASN A 172 16.59 18.21 11.48
C ASN A 172 15.82 17.44 10.39
N LEU A 173 16.54 16.60 9.61
CA LEU A 173 16.00 15.90 8.47
C LEU A 173 14.85 14.96 8.83
N MET A 174 14.98 14.23 9.94
CA MET A 174 13.97 13.31 10.43
C MET A 174 12.66 14.06 10.75
N LEU A 175 12.74 15.13 11.55
CA LEU A 175 11.57 15.93 11.93
C LEU A 175 10.91 16.60 10.72
N LEU A 176 11.73 17.14 9.81
CA LEU A 176 11.25 17.76 8.58
C LEU A 176 10.49 16.74 7.70
N MET A 177 11.04 15.53 7.56
CA MET A 177 10.38 14.47 6.78
C MET A 177 9.09 13.99 7.44
N GLN A 178 9.02 13.91 8.78
CA GLN A 178 7.80 13.58 9.51
C GLN A 178 6.71 14.64 9.28
N CYS A 179 7.05 15.92 9.34
CA CYS A 179 6.13 17.01 9.00
C CYS A 179 5.69 16.94 7.51
N LEU A 180 6.63 16.64 6.61
CA LEU A 180 6.33 16.47 5.20
C LEU A 180 5.39 15.28 4.98
N ASN A 181 5.54 14.19 5.71
CA ASN A 181 4.62 13.05 5.64
C ASN A 181 3.17 13.45 5.94
N ALA A 182 2.93 14.38 6.89
CA ALA A 182 1.59 14.89 7.15
C ALA A 182 1.01 15.66 5.94
N LEU A 183 1.83 16.46 5.26
CA LEU A 183 1.42 17.15 4.02
C LEU A 183 1.20 16.18 2.86
N LEU A 184 2.09 15.20 2.68
CA LEU A 184 1.94 14.17 1.66
C LEU A 184 0.67 13.34 1.90
N SER A 185 0.32 13.07 3.16
CA SER A 185 -0.92 12.38 3.54
C SER A 185 -2.16 13.18 3.15
N ALA A 186 -2.15 14.50 3.28
CA ALA A 186 -3.23 15.34 2.75
C ALA A 186 -3.37 15.20 1.22
N GLY A 187 -2.25 15.11 0.51
CA GLY A 187 -2.22 14.83 -0.93
C GLY A 187 -2.82 13.44 -1.27
N ILE A 188 -2.53 12.41 -0.47
CA ILE A 188 -3.10 11.06 -0.63
C ILE A 188 -4.63 11.11 -0.43
N ILE A 189 -5.12 11.80 0.61
CA ILE A 189 -6.56 11.99 0.85
C ILE A 189 -7.21 12.63 -0.39
N ALA A 190 -6.62 13.71 -0.90
CA ALA A 190 -7.16 14.42 -2.06
C ALA A 190 -7.17 13.53 -3.33
N ALA A 191 -6.07 12.84 -3.61
CA ALA A 191 -5.95 12.01 -4.81
C ALA A 191 -6.91 10.81 -4.78
N LEU A 192 -6.95 10.05 -3.68
CA LEU A 192 -7.83 8.87 -3.57
C LEU A 192 -9.30 9.24 -3.41
N THR A 193 -9.62 10.39 -2.78
CA THR A 193 -10.98 10.94 -2.81
C THR A 193 -11.40 11.31 -4.23
N GLY A 194 -10.49 11.89 -5.02
CA GLY A 194 -10.70 12.14 -6.45
C GLY A 194 -11.01 10.85 -7.22
N VAL A 195 -10.23 9.78 -6.99
CA VAL A 195 -10.50 8.45 -7.56
C VAL A 195 -11.88 7.94 -7.15
N ALA A 196 -12.23 8.02 -5.86
CA ALA A 196 -13.54 7.57 -5.36
C ALA A 196 -14.70 8.30 -6.06
N VAL A 197 -14.62 9.62 -6.17
CA VAL A 197 -15.65 10.46 -6.81
C VAL A 197 -15.78 10.16 -8.30
N MET A 198 -14.65 9.96 -9.00
CA MET A 198 -14.65 9.64 -10.43
C MET A 198 -15.23 8.25 -10.72
N LEU A 199 -14.90 7.25 -9.88
CA LEU A 199 -15.39 5.88 -10.06
C LEU A 199 -16.85 5.72 -9.63
N HIS A 200 -17.32 6.41 -8.57
CA HIS A 200 -18.56 6.01 -7.91
C HIS A 200 -19.69 7.05 -7.99
N ARG A 201 -19.48 8.26 -8.44
CA ARG A 201 -20.46 9.33 -8.76
C ARG A 201 -21.75 9.32 -7.93
N ARG A 202 -21.65 9.03 -6.61
CA ARG A 202 -22.78 9.00 -5.68
C ARG A 202 -22.73 10.20 -4.73
N GLU A 203 -23.88 10.69 -4.34
CA GLU A 203 -23.97 11.67 -3.27
C GLU A 203 -23.31 11.13 -1.99
N GLY A 204 -22.45 11.91 -1.38
CA GLY A 204 -21.74 11.56 -0.16
C GLY A 204 -20.46 10.76 -0.36
N THR A 205 -20.06 10.40 -1.59
CA THR A 205 -18.81 9.67 -1.83
C THR A 205 -17.58 10.46 -1.36
N GLU A 206 -17.55 11.77 -1.61
CA GLU A 206 -16.46 12.66 -1.17
C GLU A 206 -16.38 12.66 0.36
N ALA A 207 -17.50 12.91 1.05
CA ALA A 207 -17.59 12.89 2.50
C ALA A 207 -17.22 11.52 3.10
N ALA A 208 -17.70 10.42 2.51
CA ALA A 208 -17.41 9.08 2.95
C ALA A 208 -15.90 8.75 2.83
N SER A 209 -15.28 9.15 1.70
CA SER A 209 -13.85 8.95 1.49
C SER A 209 -13.02 9.72 2.53
N MET A 210 -13.27 11.02 2.69
CA MET A 210 -12.55 11.85 3.67
C MET A 210 -12.76 11.35 5.11
N LEU A 211 -14.00 11.01 5.49
CA LEU A 211 -14.30 10.47 6.83
C LEU A 211 -13.51 9.19 7.12
N LEU A 212 -13.40 8.27 6.16
CA LEU A 212 -12.64 7.04 6.34
C LEU A 212 -11.15 7.31 6.54
N PHE A 213 -10.55 8.27 5.82
CA PHE A 213 -9.17 8.68 6.06
C PHE A 213 -8.98 9.28 7.45
N LEU A 214 -9.88 10.16 7.88
CA LEU A 214 -9.80 10.82 9.20
C LEU A 214 -9.98 9.81 10.35
N ALA A 215 -10.78 8.76 10.14
CA ALA A 215 -11.00 7.70 11.12
C ALA A 215 -9.90 6.63 11.11
N PHE A 216 -9.08 6.54 10.06
CA PHE A 216 -8.04 5.53 9.92
C PHE A 216 -6.79 5.92 10.69
N VAL A 217 -6.75 5.62 12.01
CA VAL A 217 -5.65 6.02 12.90
C VAL A 217 -4.26 5.56 12.44
N PRO A 218 -4.04 4.35 11.90
CA PRO A 218 -2.73 4.00 11.33
C PRO A 218 -2.26 4.99 10.27
N PHE A 219 -3.16 5.53 9.44
CA PHE A 219 -2.82 6.56 8.46
C PHE A 219 -2.29 7.85 9.09
N PHE A 220 -2.84 8.24 10.26
CA PHE A 220 -2.32 9.34 11.06
C PHE A 220 -0.94 9.01 11.65
N LEU A 221 -0.78 7.84 12.25
CA LEU A 221 0.45 7.45 12.91
C LEU A 221 1.62 7.25 11.92
N TYR A 222 1.35 6.84 10.68
CA TYR A 222 2.38 6.72 9.64
C TYR A 222 3.06 8.03 9.29
N THR A 223 2.54 9.18 9.71
CA THR A 223 3.23 10.48 9.57
C THR A 223 4.53 10.53 10.38
N THR A 224 4.62 9.76 11.47
CA THR A 224 5.81 9.69 12.33
C THR A 224 6.92 8.80 11.77
N TYR A 225 6.64 7.98 10.76
CA TYR A 225 7.56 6.96 10.23
C TYR A 225 8.29 7.46 8.99
N VAL A 226 9.60 7.65 9.11
CA VAL A 226 10.45 8.14 8.02
C VAL A 226 10.93 6.98 7.17
N TYR A 227 10.17 6.69 6.12
CA TYR A 227 10.49 5.66 5.13
C TYR A 227 9.86 6.01 3.78
N GLY A 228 10.19 5.29 2.72
CA GLY A 228 9.63 5.56 1.38
C GLY A 228 8.12 5.30 1.24
N THR A 229 7.43 4.79 2.27
CA THR A 229 6.03 4.35 2.19
C THR A 229 5.06 5.49 1.88
N THR A 230 5.08 6.58 2.66
CA THR A 230 4.14 7.70 2.47
C THR A 230 4.35 8.44 1.15
N PRO A 231 5.58 8.85 0.76
CA PRO A 231 5.77 9.52 -0.51
C PRO A 231 5.53 8.61 -1.72
N MET A 232 5.89 7.33 -1.66
CA MET A 232 5.54 6.34 -2.70
C MET A 232 4.02 6.21 -2.86
N LEU A 233 3.28 6.13 -1.73
CA LEU A 233 1.82 5.99 -1.74
C LEU A 233 1.13 7.21 -2.36
N LEU A 234 1.63 8.44 -2.12
CA LEU A 234 1.12 9.62 -2.79
C LEU A 234 1.29 9.52 -4.30
N LEU A 235 2.46 9.12 -4.77
CA LEU A 235 2.72 9.00 -6.22
C LEU A 235 1.86 7.89 -6.84
N CYS A 236 1.66 6.76 -6.17
CA CYS A 236 0.73 5.72 -6.61
C CYS A 236 -0.71 6.24 -6.65
N ALA A 237 -1.17 6.99 -5.64
CA ALA A 237 -2.50 7.60 -5.61
C ALA A 237 -2.69 8.61 -6.76
N CYS A 238 -1.68 9.45 -7.03
CA CYS A 238 -1.67 10.35 -8.18
C CYS A 238 -1.70 9.59 -9.51
N ALA A 239 -0.97 8.47 -9.62
CA ALA A 239 -1.00 7.62 -10.80
C ALA A 239 -2.40 7.02 -11.02
N MET A 240 -3.06 6.51 -9.95
CA MET A 240 -4.43 6.01 -10.01
C MET A 240 -5.42 7.11 -10.43
N LEU A 241 -5.27 8.32 -9.91
CA LEU A 241 -6.10 9.47 -10.28
C LEU A 241 -5.90 9.85 -11.76
N CYS A 242 -4.65 9.92 -12.22
CA CYS A 242 -4.33 10.23 -13.61
C CYS A 242 -4.80 9.14 -14.57
N PHE A 243 -4.64 7.87 -14.20
CA PHE A 243 -5.17 6.73 -14.96
C PHE A 243 -6.70 6.84 -15.11
N THR A 244 -7.42 7.01 -14.01
CA THR A 244 -8.88 7.17 -14.01
C THR A 244 -9.30 8.42 -14.80
N GLY A 245 -8.58 9.53 -14.63
CA GLY A 245 -8.81 10.75 -15.40
C GLY A 245 -8.60 10.56 -16.91
N TYR A 246 -7.59 9.77 -17.30
CA TYR A 246 -7.37 9.44 -18.71
C TYR A 246 -8.51 8.60 -19.28
N THR A 247 -8.99 7.59 -18.56
CA THR A 247 -10.10 6.75 -19.06
C THR A 247 -11.36 7.55 -19.34
N HIS A 248 -11.58 8.65 -18.61
CA HIS A 248 -12.73 9.54 -18.79
C HIS A 248 -12.53 10.62 -19.85
N THR A 249 -11.32 11.18 -19.99
CA THR A 249 -11.06 12.39 -20.81
C THR A 249 -10.18 12.16 -22.02
N ARG A 250 -9.42 11.07 -22.07
CA ARG A 250 -8.39 10.72 -23.07
C ARG A 250 -7.30 11.79 -23.24
N GLN A 251 -7.09 12.63 -22.22
CA GLN A 251 -6.05 13.65 -22.25
C GLN A 251 -4.66 13.04 -22.12
N LYS A 252 -3.80 13.20 -23.14
CA LYS A 252 -2.45 12.63 -23.18
C LYS A 252 -1.57 13.03 -22.00
N ARG A 253 -1.73 14.25 -21.47
CA ARG A 253 -1.01 14.72 -20.28
C ARG A 253 -1.27 13.85 -19.05
N LEU A 254 -2.48 13.32 -18.88
CA LEU A 254 -2.80 12.41 -17.76
C LEU A 254 -2.14 11.04 -17.96
N GLY A 255 -2.11 10.52 -19.19
CA GLY A 255 -1.37 9.29 -19.50
C GLY A 255 0.13 9.42 -19.25
N LEU A 256 0.75 10.55 -19.63
CA LEU A 256 2.15 10.83 -19.34
C LEU A 256 2.39 10.97 -17.83
N ALA A 257 1.56 11.75 -17.13
CA ALA A 257 1.68 11.96 -15.69
C ALA A 257 1.55 10.62 -14.92
N TYR A 258 0.63 9.77 -15.30
CA TYR A 258 0.49 8.41 -14.77
C TYR A 258 1.80 7.62 -14.86
N ALA A 259 2.46 7.63 -16.04
CA ALA A 259 3.70 6.89 -16.24
C ALA A 259 4.86 7.47 -15.40
N VAL A 260 4.96 8.81 -15.33
CA VAL A 260 5.99 9.50 -14.54
C VAL A 260 5.80 9.24 -13.04
N PHE A 261 4.57 9.34 -12.52
CA PHE A 261 4.31 9.09 -11.11
C PHE A 261 4.67 7.66 -10.69
N LEU A 262 4.40 6.65 -11.51
CA LEU A 262 4.81 5.27 -11.20
C LEU A 262 6.32 5.10 -11.24
N GLY A 263 7.01 5.67 -12.23
CA GLY A 263 8.48 5.66 -12.28
C GLY A 263 9.12 6.30 -11.04
N LEU A 264 8.62 7.45 -10.61
CA LEU A 264 9.08 8.12 -9.39
C LEU A 264 8.71 7.34 -8.11
N ALA A 265 7.53 6.73 -8.07
CA ALA A 265 7.14 5.87 -6.95
C ALA A 265 8.10 4.69 -6.78
N MET A 266 8.54 4.10 -7.89
CA MET A 266 9.49 2.98 -7.89
C MET A 266 10.88 3.38 -7.36
N VAL A 267 11.32 4.62 -7.59
CA VAL A 267 12.54 5.18 -6.97
C VAL A 267 12.42 5.20 -5.45
N LEU A 268 11.26 5.60 -4.92
CA LEU A 268 11.07 5.76 -3.48
C LEU A 268 10.90 4.43 -2.73
N LYS A 269 10.23 3.45 -3.34
CA LYS A 269 10.05 2.13 -2.73
C LYS A 269 9.63 1.08 -3.76
N PRO A 270 10.31 -0.08 -3.81
CA PRO A 270 10.01 -1.16 -4.77
C PRO A 270 8.58 -1.72 -4.69
N ASN A 271 7.89 -1.55 -3.56
CA ASN A 271 6.48 -1.96 -3.42
C ASN A 271 5.55 -1.27 -4.44
N ALA A 272 5.98 -0.17 -5.06
CA ALA A 272 5.29 0.46 -6.18
C ALA A 272 5.17 -0.46 -7.43
N LEU A 273 5.95 -1.53 -7.50
CA LEU A 273 5.87 -2.51 -8.59
C LEU A 273 4.47 -3.16 -8.70
N VAL A 274 3.85 -3.46 -7.56
CA VAL A 274 2.52 -4.09 -7.56
C VAL A 274 1.45 -3.19 -8.18
N PRO A 275 1.24 -1.93 -7.73
CA PRO A 275 0.32 -1.02 -8.42
C PRO A 275 0.75 -0.71 -9.87
N ALA A 276 2.05 -0.70 -10.19
CA ALA A 276 2.51 -0.49 -11.57
C ALA A 276 2.07 -1.64 -12.50
N ILE A 277 2.26 -2.90 -12.08
CA ILE A 277 1.79 -4.07 -12.83
C ILE A 277 0.25 -4.08 -12.93
N ALA A 278 -0.44 -3.76 -11.85
CA ALA A 278 -1.90 -3.71 -11.83
C ALA A 278 -2.45 -2.67 -12.82
N LEU A 279 -1.88 -1.47 -12.83
CA LEU A 279 -2.27 -0.40 -13.76
C LEU A 279 -1.88 -0.73 -15.21
N PHE A 280 -0.76 -1.44 -15.42
CA PHE A 280 -0.40 -1.97 -16.74
C PHE A 280 -1.46 -2.95 -17.26
N ILE A 281 -1.89 -3.91 -16.43
CA ILE A 281 -2.96 -4.85 -16.78
C ILE A 281 -4.25 -4.08 -17.10
N CYS A 282 -4.63 -3.10 -16.28
CA CYS A 282 -5.81 -2.28 -16.52
C CYS A 282 -5.71 -1.44 -17.81
N ALA A 283 -4.51 -0.98 -18.19
CA ALA A 283 -4.29 -0.29 -19.47
C ALA A 283 -4.50 -1.21 -20.67
N ILE A 284 -4.09 -2.47 -20.56
CA ILE A 284 -4.37 -3.50 -21.58
C ILE A 284 -5.88 -3.79 -21.65
N LEU A 285 -6.55 -3.95 -20.50
CA LEU A 285 -8.01 -4.14 -20.47
C LEU A 285 -8.73 -2.95 -21.12
N TYR A 286 -8.31 -1.71 -20.84
CA TYR A 286 -8.84 -0.50 -21.46
C TYR A 286 -8.62 -0.49 -22.98
N MET A 287 -7.42 -0.88 -23.42
CA MET A 287 -7.12 -1.00 -24.86
C MET A 287 -8.02 -2.03 -25.55
N LEU A 288 -8.24 -3.19 -24.92
CA LEU A 288 -9.16 -4.22 -25.44
C LEU A 288 -10.60 -3.72 -25.47
N GLU A 289 -11.01 -2.94 -24.46
CA GLU A 289 -12.37 -2.40 -24.35
C GLU A 289 -12.65 -1.31 -25.38
N THR A 290 -11.70 -0.38 -25.59
CA THR A 290 -11.94 0.86 -26.33
C THR A 290 -11.22 0.96 -27.68
N GLY A 291 -10.24 0.08 -27.94
CA GLY A 291 -9.32 0.18 -29.08
C GLY A 291 -8.24 1.26 -28.95
N ASP A 292 -8.23 2.04 -27.84
CA ASP A 292 -7.25 3.11 -27.62
C ASP A 292 -5.90 2.54 -27.15
N ARG A 293 -4.93 2.48 -28.07
CA ARG A 293 -3.58 1.96 -27.80
C ARG A 293 -2.69 2.93 -27.03
N ARG A 294 -3.09 4.21 -26.89
CA ARG A 294 -2.24 5.24 -26.28
C ARG A 294 -2.02 4.99 -24.79
N LEU A 295 -3.04 4.55 -24.07
CA LEU A 295 -2.89 4.23 -22.65
C LEU A 295 -1.93 3.05 -22.44
N ALA A 296 -1.99 2.03 -23.30
CA ALA A 296 -1.04 0.93 -23.28
C ALA A 296 0.40 1.39 -23.59
N ALA A 297 0.57 2.36 -24.50
CA ALA A 297 1.89 2.96 -24.75
C ALA A 297 2.42 3.73 -23.53
N PHE A 298 1.58 4.47 -22.80
CA PHE A 298 1.97 5.10 -21.54
C PHE A 298 2.27 4.07 -20.44
N ALA A 299 1.57 2.94 -20.44
CA ALA A 299 1.86 1.83 -19.53
C ALA A 299 3.23 1.18 -19.84
N LEU A 300 3.59 1.03 -21.12
CA LEU A 300 4.95 0.60 -21.50
C LEU A 300 5.99 1.64 -21.07
N LEU A 301 5.72 2.93 -21.26
CA LEU A 301 6.58 3.99 -20.75
C LEU A 301 6.75 3.91 -19.23
N SER A 302 5.70 3.63 -18.48
CA SER A 302 5.81 3.44 -17.01
C SER A 302 6.74 2.28 -16.66
N CYS A 303 6.68 1.15 -17.38
CA CYS A 303 7.62 0.04 -17.18
C CYS A 303 9.07 0.45 -17.41
N VAL A 304 9.32 1.19 -18.49
CA VAL A 304 10.68 1.73 -18.78
C VAL A 304 11.14 2.66 -17.64
N LEU A 305 10.29 3.59 -17.21
CA LEU A 305 10.63 4.52 -16.13
C LEU A 305 10.83 3.81 -14.78
N CYS A 306 10.01 2.80 -14.48
CA CYS A 306 10.16 1.99 -13.26
C CYS A 306 11.50 1.23 -13.21
N ALA A 307 12.07 0.86 -14.34
CA ALA A 307 13.39 0.24 -14.41
C ALA A 307 14.52 1.28 -14.47
N ALA A 308 14.37 2.29 -15.32
CA ALA A 308 15.45 3.24 -15.64
C ALA A 308 15.73 4.23 -14.51
N LEU A 309 14.70 4.75 -13.81
CA LEU A 309 14.92 5.78 -12.80
C LEU A 309 15.66 5.26 -11.55
N PRO A 310 15.30 4.12 -10.95
CA PRO A 310 16.10 3.55 -9.86
C PRO A 310 17.53 3.21 -10.29
N ALA A 311 17.72 2.63 -11.49
CA ALA A 311 19.04 2.33 -12.02
C ALA A 311 19.87 3.61 -12.23
N ALA A 312 19.26 4.70 -12.68
CA ALA A 312 19.94 5.99 -12.83
C ALA A 312 20.39 6.58 -11.48
N VAL A 313 19.57 6.44 -10.43
CA VAL A 313 19.93 6.87 -9.06
C VAL A 313 21.11 6.05 -8.55
N ASN A 314 21.07 4.72 -8.67
CA ASN A 314 22.17 3.85 -8.28
C ASN A 314 23.46 4.23 -9.02
N ARG A 315 23.39 4.39 -10.35
CA ARG A 315 24.55 4.78 -11.15
C ARG A 315 25.09 6.17 -10.78
N MET A 316 24.22 7.09 -10.45
CA MET A 316 24.62 8.43 -9.97
C MET A 316 25.45 8.32 -8.68
N TYR A 317 25.03 7.50 -7.71
CA TYR A 317 25.78 7.30 -6.47
C TYR A 317 27.11 6.58 -6.69
N GLU A 318 27.17 5.57 -7.56
CA GLU A 318 28.43 4.94 -7.95
C GLU A 318 29.43 5.96 -8.53
N LEU A 319 28.97 6.82 -9.44
CA LEU A 319 29.82 7.84 -10.06
C LEU A 319 30.29 8.91 -9.07
N ARG A 320 29.45 9.28 -8.10
CA ARG A 320 29.77 10.30 -7.09
C ARG A 320 30.70 9.77 -6.01
N SER A 321 30.55 8.51 -5.62
CA SER A 321 31.33 7.89 -4.56
C SER A 321 32.62 7.23 -5.06
N GLY A 322 32.67 6.82 -6.33
CA GLY A 322 33.71 5.95 -6.86
C GLY A 322 33.61 4.49 -6.35
N VAL A 323 32.57 4.16 -5.58
CA VAL A 323 32.33 2.82 -5.03
C VAL A 323 31.31 2.09 -5.91
N PRO A 324 31.66 0.97 -6.55
CA PRO A 324 30.70 0.18 -7.29
C PRO A 324 29.70 -0.45 -6.32
N LEU A 325 28.45 -0.48 -6.70
CA LEU A 325 27.44 -1.27 -6.00
C LEU A 325 27.67 -2.76 -6.28
N GLY A 326 27.61 -3.55 -5.23
CA GLY A 326 27.60 -4.99 -5.36
C GLY A 326 26.34 -5.51 -6.04
N ASN A 327 26.24 -6.82 -6.15
CA ASN A 327 25.00 -7.42 -6.60
C ASN A 327 23.98 -7.33 -5.46
N ASP A 328 22.85 -6.67 -5.72
CA ASP A 328 21.68 -6.79 -4.83
C ASP A 328 21.34 -8.25 -4.61
N ILE A 329 20.86 -8.56 -3.43
CA ILE A 329 20.32 -9.89 -3.12
C ILE A 329 19.32 -10.28 -4.21
N ALA A 330 19.58 -11.40 -4.88
CA ALA A 330 18.77 -11.87 -5.98
C ALA A 330 17.32 -12.17 -5.55
N LEU A 331 16.41 -12.23 -6.53
CA LEU A 331 14.99 -12.49 -6.26
C LEU A 331 14.75 -13.87 -5.64
N LEU A 332 15.58 -14.87 -6.01
CA LEU A 332 15.42 -16.25 -5.56
C LEU A 332 15.67 -16.43 -4.05
N PRO A 333 16.72 -15.90 -3.42
CA PRO A 333 16.86 -15.88 -1.96
C PRO A 333 15.69 -15.22 -1.25
N ARG A 334 15.15 -14.13 -1.78
CA ARG A 334 13.96 -13.44 -1.20
C ARG A 334 12.70 -14.31 -1.28
N LEU A 335 12.53 -15.07 -2.37
CA LEU A 335 11.47 -16.04 -2.51
C LEU A 335 11.62 -17.19 -1.51
N THR A 336 12.84 -17.72 -1.39
CA THR A 336 13.17 -18.81 -0.46
C THR A 336 12.89 -18.38 0.99
N MET A 337 13.36 -17.19 1.40
CA MET A 337 13.08 -16.61 2.71
C MET A 337 11.56 -16.49 2.96
N GLY A 338 10.81 -16.02 1.99
CA GLY A 338 9.36 -15.85 2.12
C GLY A 338 8.59 -17.16 2.29
N LEU A 339 9.16 -18.30 1.96
CA LEU A 339 8.55 -19.63 2.14
C LEU A 339 9.11 -20.41 3.35
N GLN A 340 9.99 -19.80 4.13
CA GLN A 340 10.53 -20.34 5.38
C GLN A 340 9.77 -19.81 6.60
N ASP A 341 9.90 -20.49 7.73
CA ASP A 341 9.41 -20.00 9.00
C ASP A 341 10.29 -18.82 9.47
N GLY A 342 9.68 -17.76 9.96
CA GLY A 342 10.35 -16.63 10.56
C GLY A 342 10.31 -16.67 12.08
N GLU A 343 11.13 -15.87 12.74
CA GLU A 343 11.13 -15.76 14.21
C GLU A 343 9.81 -15.16 14.74
N THR A 344 9.20 -14.28 13.97
CA THR A 344 7.96 -13.57 14.34
C THR A 344 6.73 -14.35 13.92
N ALA A 345 6.69 -14.80 12.67
CA ALA A 345 5.61 -15.59 12.09
C ALA A 345 6.05 -16.22 10.75
N ALA A 346 5.25 -17.13 10.23
CA ALA A 346 5.49 -17.82 8.97
C ALA A 346 5.73 -16.83 7.81
N GLY A 347 6.85 -16.98 7.11
CA GLY A 347 7.24 -16.16 5.95
C GLY A 347 7.64 -14.72 6.27
N TRP A 348 7.83 -14.37 7.55
CA TRP A 348 8.43 -13.10 7.96
C TRP A 348 9.95 -13.18 7.85
N TYR A 349 10.60 -12.01 7.96
CA TYR A 349 12.06 -11.91 7.91
C TYR A 349 12.72 -12.85 8.94
N ASN A 350 13.73 -13.62 8.50
CA ASN A 350 14.45 -14.61 9.31
C ASN A 350 15.98 -14.55 9.10
N ALA A 351 16.48 -13.42 8.62
CA ALA A 351 17.89 -13.20 8.30
C ALA A 351 18.49 -14.13 7.20
N TYR A 352 17.68 -14.99 6.57
CA TYR A 352 18.18 -15.91 5.52
C TYR A 352 18.96 -15.19 4.42
N THR A 353 18.54 -13.99 4.05
CA THR A 353 19.19 -13.21 2.98
C THR A 353 20.50 -12.56 3.41
N GLU A 354 20.75 -12.39 4.71
CA GLU A 354 21.98 -11.75 5.21
C GLU A 354 23.23 -12.58 4.94
N GLN A 355 23.12 -13.91 4.88
CA GLN A 355 24.25 -14.78 4.55
C GLN A 355 24.87 -14.51 3.18
N PHE A 356 24.18 -13.81 2.30
CA PHE A 356 24.63 -13.47 0.96
C PHE A 356 25.22 -12.07 0.87
N ILE A 357 25.05 -11.23 1.91
CA ILE A 357 25.58 -9.86 1.95
C ILE A 357 27.06 -9.91 2.32
N GLY A 358 27.89 -9.16 1.56
CA GLY A 358 29.34 -9.07 1.85
C GLY A 358 30.11 -10.37 1.66
N SER A 359 29.44 -11.47 1.30
CA SER A 359 30.10 -12.74 1.00
C SER A 359 30.82 -12.64 -0.35
N GLN A 360 31.99 -13.31 -0.47
CA GLN A 360 32.65 -13.48 -1.77
C GLN A 360 31.93 -14.50 -2.68
N VAL A 361 30.67 -14.81 -2.37
CA VAL A 361 29.86 -15.76 -3.10
C VAL A 361 29.40 -15.10 -4.39
N THR A 362 29.62 -15.77 -5.51
CA THR A 362 29.12 -15.30 -6.80
C THR A 362 27.60 -15.36 -6.84
N VAL A 363 26.97 -14.52 -7.64
CA VAL A 363 25.50 -14.52 -7.84
C VAL A 363 24.97 -15.89 -8.26
N GLU A 364 25.76 -16.64 -9.03
CA GLU A 364 25.43 -18.00 -9.45
C GLU A 364 25.43 -18.99 -8.27
N ALA A 365 26.40 -18.88 -7.37
CA ALA A 365 26.47 -19.72 -6.17
C ALA A 365 25.35 -19.37 -5.18
N GLU A 366 25.05 -18.08 -4.98
CA GLU A 366 23.90 -17.59 -4.22
C GLU A 366 22.59 -18.20 -4.74
N LYS A 367 22.32 -18.07 -6.04
CA LYS A 367 21.13 -18.64 -6.69
C LYS A 367 21.09 -20.16 -6.57
N ALA A 368 22.23 -20.84 -6.71
CA ALA A 368 22.31 -22.29 -6.60
C ALA A 368 22.00 -22.77 -5.18
N GLN A 369 22.49 -22.05 -4.15
CA GLN A 369 22.17 -22.37 -2.76
C GLN A 369 20.68 -22.11 -2.48
N ALA A 370 20.18 -20.93 -2.82
CA ALA A 370 18.78 -20.59 -2.61
C ALA A 370 17.83 -21.55 -3.34
N MET A 371 18.20 -22.05 -4.53
CA MET A 371 17.41 -23.05 -5.25
C MET A 371 17.38 -24.39 -4.51
N ARG A 372 18.51 -24.87 -3.96
CA ARG A 372 18.52 -26.10 -3.16
C ARG A 372 17.61 -25.99 -1.94
N ASP A 373 17.72 -24.88 -1.21
CA ASP A 373 16.94 -24.64 0.00
C ASP A 373 15.43 -24.51 -0.34
N LEU A 374 15.10 -23.82 -1.43
CA LEU A 374 13.74 -23.72 -1.92
C LEU A 374 13.15 -25.09 -2.30
N MET A 375 13.91 -25.91 -3.01
CA MET A 375 13.44 -27.25 -3.41
C MET A 375 13.25 -28.16 -2.20
N THR A 376 14.13 -28.09 -1.20
CA THR A 376 13.96 -28.79 0.09
C THR A 376 12.65 -28.35 0.77
N ARG A 377 12.43 -27.04 0.88
CA ARG A 377 11.19 -26.50 1.50
C ARG A 377 9.92 -26.89 0.73
N LEU A 378 9.95 -26.86 -0.58
CA LEU A 378 8.81 -27.28 -1.40
C LEU A 378 8.52 -28.78 -1.25
N GLU A 379 9.54 -29.61 -1.08
CA GLU A 379 9.37 -31.04 -0.81
C GLU A 379 8.76 -31.28 0.59
N GLU A 380 9.23 -30.58 1.62
CA GLU A 380 8.60 -30.60 2.95
C GLU A 380 7.12 -30.25 2.87
N MET A 381 6.79 -29.14 2.17
CA MET A 381 5.42 -28.69 1.98
C MET A 381 4.57 -29.72 1.21
N ARG A 382 5.16 -30.40 0.24
CA ARG A 382 4.49 -31.46 -0.52
C ARG A 382 4.22 -32.70 0.34
N CYS A 383 5.16 -33.07 1.23
CA CYS A 383 5.06 -34.25 2.07
C CYS A 383 4.08 -34.04 3.24
N ASP A 384 3.91 -32.80 3.73
CA ASP A 384 2.96 -32.45 4.81
C ASP A 384 2.01 -31.33 4.38
N PRO A 385 0.85 -31.68 3.78
CA PRO A 385 -0.17 -30.69 3.43
C PRO A 385 -0.79 -29.98 4.64
N GLY A 386 -0.79 -30.61 5.82
CA GLY A 386 -1.31 -30.03 7.05
C GLY A 386 -0.42 -28.87 7.52
N MET A 387 0.89 -29.11 7.59
CA MET A 387 1.89 -28.08 7.87
C MET A 387 1.83 -26.95 6.83
N THR A 388 1.73 -27.29 5.55
CA THR A 388 1.63 -26.29 4.47
C THR A 388 0.44 -25.38 4.64
N LEU A 389 -0.73 -25.92 4.93
CA LEU A 389 -1.93 -25.13 5.18
C LEU A 389 -1.79 -24.24 6.41
N ALA A 390 -1.20 -24.77 7.49
CA ALA A 390 -0.92 -24.01 8.72
C ALA A 390 0.03 -22.84 8.43
N PHE A 391 1.12 -23.07 7.70
CA PHE A 391 2.08 -22.06 7.27
C PHE A 391 1.41 -20.90 6.50
N PHE A 392 0.69 -21.21 5.42
CA PHE A 392 0.05 -20.17 4.61
C PHE A 392 -1.08 -19.46 5.34
N ARG A 393 -1.80 -20.16 6.23
CA ARG A 393 -2.80 -19.53 7.09
C ARG A 393 -2.15 -18.54 8.05
N GLU A 394 -1.11 -18.91 8.75
CA GLU A 394 -0.39 -18.04 9.68
C GLU A 394 0.22 -16.85 8.94
N LYS A 395 0.88 -17.09 7.82
CA LYS A 395 1.46 -16.06 6.95
C LYS A 395 0.42 -15.03 6.50
N CYS A 396 -0.74 -15.50 6.05
CA CYS A 396 -1.84 -14.63 5.63
C CYS A 396 -2.39 -13.81 6.82
N LEU A 397 -2.68 -14.47 7.95
CA LEU A 397 -3.30 -13.82 9.09
C LEU A 397 -2.34 -12.81 9.73
N SER A 398 -1.07 -13.18 9.96
CA SER A 398 -0.08 -12.29 10.57
C SER A 398 0.12 -10.99 9.78
N GLN A 399 -0.04 -11.03 8.47
CA GLN A 399 0.12 -9.86 7.61
C GLN A 399 -1.16 -9.01 7.49
N TRP A 400 -2.32 -9.64 7.33
CA TRP A 400 -3.53 -8.93 6.90
C TRP A 400 -4.51 -8.60 8.02
N ILE A 401 -4.42 -9.24 9.19
CA ILE A 401 -5.30 -8.96 10.33
C ILE A 401 -4.58 -8.34 11.54
N GLU A 402 -3.38 -7.80 11.36
CA GLU A 402 -2.73 -6.91 12.32
C GLU A 402 -3.25 -5.48 12.08
N PRO A 403 -4.08 -4.92 13.00
CA PRO A 403 -4.84 -3.71 12.73
C PRO A 403 -4.02 -2.41 12.85
N GLY A 404 -2.82 -2.48 13.42
CA GLY A 404 -1.88 -1.36 13.55
C GLY A 404 -0.94 -1.22 12.34
N TYR A 405 -0.85 -2.24 11.48
CA TYR A 405 0.11 -2.27 10.37
C TYR A 405 1.54 -1.98 10.83
N GLU A 406 1.94 -2.54 11.96
CA GLU A 406 3.22 -2.36 12.66
C GLU A 406 3.53 -0.94 13.15
N ILE A 407 2.77 0.10 12.76
CA ILE A 407 3.12 1.47 13.13
C ILE A 407 3.01 1.72 14.64
N VAL A 408 2.08 1.03 15.30
CA VAL A 408 1.90 1.13 16.75
C VAL A 408 3.06 0.45 17.48
N TRP A 409 3.55 -0.68 16.95
CA TRP A 409 4.74 -1.36 17.47
C TRP A 409 6.01 -0.50 17.31
N HIS A 410 6.23 0.10 16.13
CA HIS A 410 7.35 1.01 15.90
C HIS A 410 7.39 2.16 16.94
N GLY A 411 6.25 2.77 17.21
CA GLY A 411 6.12 3.80 18.23
C GLY A 411 6.37 3.25 19.63
N SER A 412 5.86 2.06 19.95
CA SER A 412 6.01 1.44 21.28
C SER A 412 7.47 1.18 21.66
N ILE A 413 8.30 0.73 20.73
CA ILE A 413 9.74 0.54 20.97
C ILE A 413 10.41 1.86 21.36
N CYS A 414 10.15 2.93 20.62
CA CYS A 414 10.72 4.24 20.91
C CYS A 414 10.23 4.81 22.26
N SER A 415 9.00 4.50 22.66
CA SER A 415 8.42 4.87 23.95
C SER A 415 9.15 4.23 25.14
N LYS A 416 9.54 2.95 25.03
CA LYS A 416 10.29 2.25 26.10
C LYS A 416 11.68 2.86 26.39
N GLU A 417 12.26 3.51 25.41
CA GLU A 417 13.55 4.22 25.60
C GLU A 417 13.42 5.57 26.31
N GLY A 418 12.20 5.93 26.77
CA GLY A 418 11.95 7.19 27.49
C GLY A 418 12.07 8.45 26.64
N ARG A 419 12.02 8.30 25.31
CA ARG A 419 12.26 9.40 24.35
C ARG A 419 11.00 10.16 23.97
N PHE A 420 9.82 9.65 24.30
CA PHE A 420 8.55 10.31 23.96
C PHE A 420 8.06 11.23 25.05
N ASN A 421 7.40 12.29 24.63
CA ASN A 421 6.79 13.27 25.49
C ASN A 421 5.25 13.13 25.52
N GLY A 422 4.65 13.44 26.67
CA GLY A 422 3.23 13.72 26.82
C GLY A 422 2.29 12.71 26.13
N LEU A 423 1.50 13.19 25.17
CA LEU A 423 0.47 12.43 24.48
C LEU A 423 1.04 11.21 23.71
N ALA A 424 2.26 11.30 23.17
CA ALA A 424 2.89 10.19 22.46
C ALA A 424 3.11 8.98 23.39
N ASN A 425 3.51 9.21 24.65
CA ASN A 425 3.64 8.13 25.64
C ASN A 425 2.29 7.45 25.92
N LEU A 426 1.20 8.22 26.04
CA LEU A 426 -0.13 7.66 26.29
C LEU A 426 -0.62 6.78 25.13
N VAL A 427 -0.23 7.11 23.89
CA VAL A 427 -0.62 6.37 22.68
C VAL A 427 0.22 5.11 22.50
N PHE A 428 1.53 5.18 22.75
CA PHE A 428 2.44 4.09 22.39
C PHE A 428 2.86 3.20 23.55
N ARG A 429 2.78 3.68 24.81
CA ARG A 429 3.21 2.90 25.97
C ARG A 429 2.22 1.76 26.24
N GLU A 430 2.73 0.54 26.27
CA GLU A 430 1.94 -0.64 26.59
C GLU A 430 1.41 -0.56 28.05
N GLY A 431 0.16 -0.99 28.26
CA GLY A 431 -0.50 -0.97 29.56
C GLY A 431 -1.23 0.33 29.91
N GLU A 432 -1.02 1.40 29.18
CA GLU A 432 -1.80 2.64 29.34
C GLU A 432 -3.25 2.46 28.84
N THR A 433 -4.20 3.04 29.54
CA THR A 433 -5.64 2.92 29.20
C THR A 433 -5.94 3.44 27.78
N ILE A 434 -5.32 4.54 27.38
CA ILE A 434 -5.50 5.11 26.03
C ILE A 434 -4.99 4.12 24.97
N ARG A 435 -3.85 3.46 25.23
CA ARG A 435 -3.32 2.44 24.32
C ARG A 435 -4.26 1.24 24.20
N MET A 436 -4.82 0.77 25.31
CA MET A 436 -5.78 -0.34 25.29
C MET A 436 -7.05 0.01 24.49
N LEU A 437 -7.57 1.24 24.66
CA LEU A 437 -8.71 1.73 23.88
C LEU A 437 -8.36 1.88 22.39
N LEU A 438 -7.15 2.33 22.09
CA LEU A 438 -6.65 2.42 20.72
C LEU A 438 -6.60 1.03 20.07
N ASP A 439 -6.00 0.05 20.72
CA ASP A 439 -5.91 -1.32 20.19
C ASP A 439 -7.31 -1.92 19.91
N ALA A 440 -8.26 -1.72 20.81
CA ALA A 440 -9.65 -2.13 20.61
C ALA A 440 -10.30 -1.39 19.42
N TYR A 441 -10.09 -0.07 19.31
CA TYR A 441 -10.58 0.73 18.19
C TYR A 441 -9.99 0.26 16.86
N LEU A 442 -8.68 0.04 16.80
CA LEU A 442 -7.99 -0.40 15.59
C LEU A 442 -8.55 -1.73 15.07
N ASN A 443 -8.78 -2.70 15.97
CA ASN A 443 -9.38 -3.97 15.63
C ASN A 443 -10.80 -3.79 15.04
N ILE A 444 -11.68 -3.07 15.72
CA ILE A 444 -13.05 -2.83 15.26
C ILE A 444 -13.07 -2.01 13.95
N PHE A 445 -12.17 -1.03 13.81
CA PHE A 445 -12.09 -0.23 12.58
C PHE A 445 -11.60 -1.06 11.40
N GLN A 446 -10.61 -1.95 11.57
CA GLN A 446 -10.15 -2.84 10.50
C GLN A 446 -11.26 -3.77 10.02
N GLN A 447 -12.05 -4.35 10.95
CA GLN A 447 -13.23 -5.17 10.62
C GLN A 447 -14.26 -4.37 9.83
N ALA A 448 -14.60 -3.16 10.30
CA ALA A 448 -15.51 -2.26 9.61
C ALA A 448 -15.01 -1.91 8.21
N LEU A 449 -13.72 -1.61 8.07
CA LEU A 449 -13.09 -1.27 6.80
C LEU A 449 -13.16 -2.42 5.80
N TYR A 450 -12.83 -3.65 6.21
CA TYR A 450 -12.90 -4.83 5.33
C TYR A 450 -14.33 -5.14 4.89
N ILE A 451 -15.30 -4.99 5.79
CA ILE A 451 -16.73 -5.10 5.44
C ILE A 451 -17.14 -4.03 4.43
N LEU A 452 -16.70 -2.77 4.61
CA LEU A 452 -17.01 -1.69 3.66
C LEU A 452 -16.41 -1.92 2.28
N ILE A 453 -15.17 -2.39 2.22
CA ILE A 453 -14.49 -2.75 0.97
C ILE A 453 -15.25 -3.89 0.28
N LEU A 454 -15.61 -4.93 1.02
CA LEU A 454 -16.41 -6.05 0.50
C LEU A 454 -17.76 -5.58 -0.05
N LEU A 455 -18.49 -4.75 0.70
CA LEU A 455 -19.77 -4.19 0.28
C LEU A 455 -19.64 -3.33 -1.00
N GLY A 456 -18.60 -2.50 -1.09
CA GLY A 456 -18.29 -1.71 -2.26
C GLY A 456 -18.02 -2.58 -3.50
N GLY A 457 -17.26 -3.65 -3.32
CA GLY A 457 -16.99 -4.63 -4.38
C GLY A 457 -18.25 -5.39 -4.81
N VAL A 458 -19.08 -5.83 -3.86
CA VAL A 458 -20.39 -6.48 -4.13
C VAL A 458 -21.30 -5.55 -4.92
N ASP A 459 -21.37 -4.24 -4.59
CA ASP A 459 -22.16 -3.29 -5.35
C ASP A 459 -21.63 -3.09 -6.77
N THR A 460 -20.31 -3.08 -6.97
CA THR A 460 -19.66 -3.04 -8.29
C THR A 460 -20.06 -4.28 -9.11
N MET A 461 -20.03 -5.46 -8.51
CA MET A 461 -20.46 -6.72 -9.14
C MET A 461 -21.95 -6.68 -9.51
N ARG A 462 -22.83 -6.29 -8.58
CA ARG A 462 -24.29 -6.22 -8.81
C ARG A 462 -24.68 -5.24 -9.92
N ARG A 463 -23.93 -4.13 -10.04
CA ARG A 463 -24.15 -3.14 -11.10
C ARG A 463 -23.48 -3.49 -12.42
N ARG A 464 -22.71 -4.59 -12.46
CA ARG A 464 -21.97 -5.03 -13.63
C ARG A 464 -21.01 -3.96 -14.17
N GLU A 465 -20.37 -3.21 -13.27
CA GLU A 465 -19.40 -2.18 -13.62
C GLU A 465 -18.03 -2.83 -13.87
N PHE A 466 -17.91 -3.57 -14.98
CA PHE A 466 -16.74 -4.37 -15.35
C PHE A 466 -15.84 -3.62 -16.35
N ARG A 467 -15.60 -2.32 -16.11
CA ARG A 467 -14.69 -1.53 -16.93
C ARG A 467 -13.28 -1.56 -16.34
N ALA A 468 -12.27 -1.27 -17.17
CA ALA A 468 -10.87 -1.32 -16.79
C ALA A 468 -10.55 -0.49 -15.53
N GLU A 469 -11.14 0.71 -15.39
CA GLU A 469 -10.93 1.56 -14.21
C GLU A 469 -11.52 0.97 -12.92
N HIS A 470 -12.57 0.17 -12.99
CA HIS A 470 -13.15 -0.52 -11.82
C HIS A 470 -12.35 -1.78 -11.43
N ALA A 471 -11.58 -2.35 -12.36
CA ALA A 471 -10.69 -3.46 -12.08
C ALA A 471 -9.40 -3.05 -11.34
N MET A 472 -9.04 -1.77 -11.36
CA MET A 472 -7.78 -1.25 -10.82
C MET A 472 -7.55 -1.66 -9.36
N ILE A 473 -8.47 -1.32 -8.46
CA ILE A 473 -8.35 -1.64 -7.03
C ILE A 473 -8.35 -3.16 -6.79
N PRO A 474 -9.28 -3.95 -7.37
CA PRO A 474 -9.22 -5.41 -7.31
C PRO A 474 -7.87 -6.00 -7.73
N VAL A 475 -7.32 -5.57 -8.85
CA VAL A 475 -6.04 -6.12 -9.37
C VAL A 475 -4.86 -5.73 -8.48
N ILE A 476 -4.84 -4.51 -7.91
CA ILE A 476 -3.81 -4.09 -6.93
C ILE A 476 -3.83 -5.01 -5.71
N LEU A 477 -5.00 -5.28 -5.12
CA LEU A 477 -5.08 -6.17 -3.95
C LEU A 477 -4.65 -7.59 -4.29
N ILE A 478 -5.16 -8.14 -5.40
CA ILE A 478 -4.80 -9.50 -5.83
C ILE A 478 -3.29 -9.60 -6.01
N GLY A 479 -2.69 -8.62 -6.69
CA GLY A 479 -1.24 -8.57 -6.89
C GLY A 479 -0.47 -8.53 -5.57
N GLY A 480 -0.84 -7.64 -4.65
CA GLY A 480 -0.22 -7.54 -3.33
C GLY A 480 -0.42 -8.80 -2.48
N PHE A 481 -1.62 -9.36 -2.50
CA PHE A 481 -1.92 -10.60 -1.77
C PHE A 481 -1.06 -11.76 -2.28
N LEU A 482 -1.04 -12.01 -3.59
CA LEU A 482 -0.26 -13.10 -4.19
C LEU A 482 1.25 -12.88 -4.04
N TYR A 483 1.72 -11.64 -4.20
CA TYR A 483 3.14 -11.31 -4.01
C TYR A 483 3.61 -11.70 -2.61
N HIS A 484 2.89 -11.29 -1.58
CA HIS A 484 3.27 -11.58 -0.20
C HIS A 484 2.96 -13.00 0.27
N MET A 485 2.16 -13.76 -0.47
CA MET A 485 2.05 -15.21 -0.26
C MET A 485 3.36 -15.93 -0.65
N LEU A 486 4.10 -15.40 -1.60
CA LEU A 486 5.37 -15.98 -2.08
C LEU A 486 6.61 -15.36 -1.41
N PHE A 487 6.64 -14.03 -1.30
CA PHE A 487 7.77 -13.28 -0.74
C PHE A 487 7.55 -12.95 0.74
N GLU A 488 8.47 -12.21 1.32
CA GLU A 488 8.40 -11.76 2.72
C GLU A 488 7.03 -11.18 3.07
N ALA A 489 6.46 -11.62 4.18
CA ALA A 489 5.25 -11.08 4.76
C ALA A 489 5.60 -10.17 5.93
N LYS A 490 4.95 -9.00 5.99
CA LYS A 490 4.92 -8.08 7.13
C LYS A 490 3.62 -7.29 7.09
N ALA A 491 3.05 -6.97 8.26
CA ALA A 491 1.81 -6.21 8.29
C ALA A 491 1.96 -4.81 7.68
N GLN A 492 3.11 -4.16 7.84
CA GLN A 492 3.41 -2.87 7.19
C GLN A 492 3.35 -2.90 5.65
N TYR A 493 3.51 -4.08 5.03
CA TYR A 493 3.42 -4.20 3.57
C TYR A 493 1.98 -4.23 3.07
N SER A 494 1.02 -4.63 3.90
CA SER A 494 -0.40 -4.61 3.56
C SER A 494 -1.00 -3.19 3.62
N TYR A 495 -0.43 -2.30 4.44
CA TYR A 495 -0.90 -0.93 4.65
C TYR A 495 -1.11 -0.12 3.36
N PRO A 496 -0.15 -0.03 2.40
CA PRO A 496 -0.38 0.73 1.17
C PRO A 496 -1.56 0.22 0.34
N TYR A 497 -1.75 -1.10 0.29
CA TYR A 497 -2.87 -1.69 -0.45
C TYR A 497 -4.20 -1.36 0.21
N VAL A 498 -4.27 -1.42 1.55
CA VAL A 498 -5.47 -1.07 2.31
C VAL A 498 -5.83 0.40 2.10
N VAL A 499 -4.86 1.32 2.13
CA VAL A 499 -5.09 2.74 1.82
C VAL A 499 -5.61 2.92 0.39
N MET A 500 -5.04 2.23 -0.60
CA MET A 500 -5.50 2.29 -1.99
C MET A 500 -6.90 1.69 -2.20
N MET A 501 -7.42 0.88 -1.25
CA MET A 501 -8.79 0.35 -1.29
C MET A 501 -9.84 1.29 -0.67
N LEU A 502 -9.45 2.37 0.02
CA LEU A 502 -10.40 3.31 0.65
C LEU A 502 -11.46 3.89 -0.31
N PRO A 503 -11.17 4.16 -1.60
CA PRO A 503 -12.21 4.54 -2.55
C PRO A 503 -13.36 3.54 -2.65
N LEU A 504 -13.05 2.24 -2.58
CA LEU A 504 -14.07 1.19 -2.64
C LEU A 504 -14.82 1.05 -1.29
N ALA A 505 -14.13 1.26 -0.16
CA ALA A 505 -14.75 1.35 1.16
C ALA A 505 -15.74 2.52 1.24
N ALA A 506 -15.41 3.69 0.66
CA ALA A 506 -16.29 4.84 0.57
C ALA A 506 -17.59 4.52 -0.20
N ARG A 507 -17.49 3.72 -1.27
CA ARG A 507 -18.67 3.17 -1.97
C ARG A 507 -19.54 2.31 -1.05
N GLY A 508 -18.93 1.40 -0.28
CA GLY A 508 -19.65 0.57 0.70
C GLY A 508 -20.37 1.42 1.75
N LEU A 509 -19.69 2.43 2.28
CA LEU A 509 -20.26 3.34 3.28
C LEU A 509 -21.46 4.14 2.74
N THR A 510 -21.38 4.64 1.51
CA THR A 510 -22.51 5.33 0.86
C THR A 510 -23.71 4.44 0.61
N MET A 511 -23.50 3.11 0.44
CA MET A 511 -24.61 2.15 0.32
C MET A 511 -25.39 2.04 1.64
N ILE A 512 -24.68 1.90 2.77
CA ILE A 512 -25.31 1.84 4.10
C ILE A 512 -26.08 3.14 4.34
N GLY A 513 -25.49 4.31 4.06
CA GLY A 513 -26.14 5.61 4.16
C GLY A 513 -27.41 5.74 3.30
N ALA A 514 -27.39 5.20 2.07
CA ALA A 514 -28.57 5.17 1.23
C ALA A 514 -29.70 4.30 1.81
N GLY A 515 -29.36 3.19 2.49
CA GLY A 515 -30.31 2.37 3.23
C GLY A 515 -30.98 3.13 4.38
N ILE A 516 -30.19 3.84 5.21
CA ILE A 516 -30.69 4.67 6.31
C ILE A 516 -31.66 5.74 5.81
N ARG A 517 -31.32 6.44 4.70
CA ARG A 517 -32.19 7.49 4.10
C ARG A 517 -33.51 6.92 3.60
N ARG A 518 -33.56 5.68 3.09
CA ARG A 518 -34.80 5.03 2.66
C ARG A 518 -35.72 4.70 3.83
N ILE A 519 -35.15 4.22 4.94
CA ILE A 519 -35.93 3.89 6.16
C ILE A 519 -36.58 5.17 6.75
N ARG A 520 -35.85 6.29 6.76
CA ARG A 520 -36.35 7.57 7.26
C ARG A 520 -37.48 8.21 6.40
N LYS A 521 -37.59 7.82 5.14
CA LYS A 521 -38.63 8.34 4.22
C LYS A 521 -39.91 7.49 4.23
N LYS A 522 -39.89 6.33 4.83
CA LYS A 522 -41.06 5.50 5.13
C LYS A 522 -41.63 5.84 6.50
#